data_c9947a44a66e9065a863604b408fcc0a
#
_entry.id   c9947a44a66e9065a863604b408fcc0a
#
_cell.length_a   1.000
_cell.length_b   1.000
_cell.length_c   1.000
_cell.angle_alpha   90.00
_cell.angle_beta   90.00
_cell.angle_gamma   90.00
#
_symmetry.space_group_name_H-M   'P 1'
#
loop_
_entity.id
_entity.type
_entity.pdbx_description
1 polymer ?
#
loop_
_entity_poly.entity_id
_entity_poly.type
_entity_poly.pdbx_seq_one_letter_code
_entity_poly.pdbx_strand_id
1 'polypeptide(L)'
;MNGRGFEQDIASPRGGDVPLDPRSLKFPFRNESAKSWLDSQERMALLKNTPPIRSIDPNTYDAICLAGGHGAMFDFTHNSELHNLIASVYERGAIVASVGHGYCGILNVRLSDGSYLVNGKILTGPSWREEKLALVSQKVPYNAEELAKERGADYIRWKRPYRSSAAATNGLVTGHNNSSSGDLVASSVCEELDRLDSLKAKGSEPL
;
A
#
# COMPACT_ATOMS: atom_id res chain seq x y z
N MET A 1 -11.24 -0.77 -8.26
CA MET A 1 -10.71 0.28 -9.17
C MET A 1 -11.11 0.04 -10.62
N ASN A 2 -10.91 -1.15 -11.22
CA ASN A 2 -11.29 -1.41 -12.63
C ASN A 2 -12.74 -1.04 -13.00
N GLY A 3 -13.71 -1.18 -12.09
CA GLY A 3 -15.10 -0.81 -12.35
C GLY A 3 -15.38 0.70 -12.44
N ARG A 4 -14.38 1.56 -12.18
CA ARG A 4 -14.46 3.02 -12.22
C ARG A 4 -13.62 3.66 -13.33
N GLY A 5 -13.08 2.86 -14.25
CA GLY A 5 -12.36 3.36 -15.42
C GLY A 5 -10.91 3.79 -15.17
N PHE A 6 -10.32 3.48 -14.01
CA PHE A 6 -8.91 3.76 -13.76
C PHE A 6 -8.01 2.73 -14.44
N GLU A 7 -6.99 3.21 -15.14
CA GLU A 7 -5.90 2.37 -15.66
C GLU A 7 -4.98 1.95 -14.51
N GLN A 8 -4.46 0.73 -14.57
CA GLN A 8 -3.65 0.17 -13.50
C GLN A 8 -2.49 -0.63 -14.07
N ASP A 9 -1.29 -0.32 -13.62
CA ASP A 9 -0.07 -1.07 -13.89
C ASP A 9 0.41 -1.79 -12.63
N ILE A 10 1.04 -2.95 -12.81
CA ILE A 10 1.66 -3.70 -11.72
C ILE A 10 3.17 -3.69 -11.93
N ALA A 11 3.89 -3.21 -10.92
CA ALA A 11 5.35 -3.25 -10.87
C ALA A 11 5.82 -4.02 -9.64
N SER A 12 7.03 -4.52 -9.66
CA SER A 12 7.65 -5.15 -8.49
C SER A 12 9.04 -4.57 -8.22
N PRO A 13 9.60 -4.72 -7.00
CA PRO A 13 10.86 -4.10 -6.63
C PRO A 13 12.00 -4.33 -7.62
N ARG A 14 12.14 -5.54 -8.12
CA ARG A 14 13.22 -5.93 -9.05
C ARG A 14 12.75 -6.22 -10.47
N GLY A 15 11.44 -6.22 -10.70
CA GLY A 15 10.86 -6.71 -11.94
C GLY A 15 10.79 -8.22 -12.00
N GLY A 16 10.24 -8.75 -13.09
CA GLY A 16 10.08 -10.18 -13.31
C GLY A 16 8.85 -10.78 -12.65
N ASP A 17 8.87 -12.07 -12.39
CA ASP A 17 7.75 -12.80 -11.82
C ASP A 17 7.56 -12.49 -10.33
N VAL A 18 6.33 -12.19 -9.93
CA VAL A 18 5.96 -11.97 -8.53
C VAL A 18 5.60 -13.31 -7.88
N PRO A 19 6.37 -13.78 -6.88
CA PRO A 19 6.06 -15.03 -6.19
C PRO A 19 4.85 -14.84 -5.26
N LEU A 20 4.00 -15.86 -5.20
CA LEU A 20 2.89 -15.92 -4.25
C LEU A 20 3.27 -16.74 -3.02
N ASP A 21 3.01 -16.22 -1.81
CA ASP A 21 3.20 -16.98 -0.58
C ASP A 21 2.25 -18.19 -0.56
N PRO A 22 2.77 -19.43 -0.48
CA PRO A 22 1.94 -20.63 -0.46
C PRO A 22 0.90 -20.66 0.65
N ARG A 23 1.11 -19.92 1.76
CA ARG A 23 0.15 -19.80 2.87
C ARG A 23 -1.06 -18.98 2.45
N SER A 24 -0.87 -17.93 1.64
CA SER A 24 -1.96 -17.08 1.17
C SER A 24 -2.93 -17.83 0.23
N LEU A 25 -2.49 -18.93 -0.35
CA LEU A 25 -3.28 -19.75 -1.27
C LEU A 25 -4.20 -20.76 -0.54
N LYS A 26 -4.12 -20.83 0.79
CA LYS A 26 -4.87 -21.79 1.64
C LYS A 26 -5.92 -21.09 2.51
N PHE A 27 -6.94 -21.87 2.94
CA PHE A 27 -7.86 -21.43 3.99
C PHE A 27 -7.08 -21.11 5.30
N PRO A 28 -7.41 -20.04 6.05
CA PRO A 28 -8.54 -19.13 5.87
C PRO A 28 -8.23 -17.87 5.03
N PHE A 29 -7.03 -17.76 4.45
CA PHE A 29 -6.57 -16.52 3.79
C PHE A 29 -7.13 -16.34 2.38
N ARG A 30 -7.51 -17.44 1.70
CA ARG A 30 -8.10 -17.41 0.35
C ARG A 30 -9.61 -17.15 0.44
N ASN A 31 -10.01 -15.93 0.14
CA ASN A 31 -11.41 -15.54 -0.02
C ASN A 31 -11.87 -15.62 -1.48
N GLU A 32 -13.16 -15.33 -1.77
CA GLU A 32 -13.72 -15.37 -3.12
C GLU A 32 -13.04 -14.40 -4.09
N SER A 33 -12.65 -13.20 -3.64
CA SER A 33 -11.91 -12.23 -4.46
C SER A 33 -10.54 -12.77 -4.86
N ALA A 34 -9.78 -13.31 -3.90
CA ALA A 34 -8.48 -13.94 -4.18
C ALA A 34 -8.62 -15.16 -5.09
N LYS A 35 -9.68 -15.97 -4.90
CA LYS A 35 -9.98 -17.10 -5.77
C LYS A 35 -10.27 -16.64 -7.20
N SER A 36 -11.15 -15.66 -7.37
CA SER A 36 -11.47 -15.09 -8.69
C SER A 36 -10.21 -14.56 -9.41
N TRP A 37 -9.25 -14.00 -8.65
CA TRP A 37 -7.98 -13.55 -9.21
C TRP A 37 -7.11 -14.73 -9.68
N LEU A 38 -6.95 -15.74 -8.83
CA LEU A 38 -6.14 -16.93 -9.12
C LEU A 38 -6.70 -17.77 -10.28
N ASP A 39 -8.03 -17.83 -10.42
CA ASP A 39 -8.70 -18.56 -11.47
C ASP A 39 -8.67 -17.82 -12.83
N SER A 40 -8.29 -16.54 -12.86
CA SER A 40 -8.17 -15.73 -14.08
C SER A 40 -6.74 -15.79 -14.64
N GLN A 41 -6.58 -16.43 -15.80
CA GLN A 41 -5.29 -16.46 -16.51
C GLN A 41 -4.80 -15.04 -16.88
N GLU A 42 -5.71 -14.16 -17.29
CA GLU A 42 -5.41 -12.76 -17.63
C GLU A 42 -4.84 -12.00 -16.44
N ARG A 43 -5.50 -12.09 -15.27
CA ARG A 43 -5.02 -11.42 -14.04
C ARG A 43 -3.71 -12.01 -13.54
N MET A 44 -3.56 -13.34 -13.61
CA MET A 44 -2.32 -13.99 -13.21
C MET A 44 -1.15 -13.65 -14.15
N ALA A 45 -1.42 -13.37 -15.42
CA ALA A 45 -0.42 -12.90 -16.36
C ALA A 45 0.18 -11.54 -15.96
N LEU A 46 -0.59 -10.66 -15.28
CA LEU A 46 -0.11 -9.37 -14.79
C LEU A 46 0.99 -9.51 -13.72
N LEU A 47 1.10 -10.68 -13.08
CA LEU A 47 2.17 -10.97 -12.10
C LEU A 47 3.42 -11.60 -12.77
N LYS A 48 3.40 -11.73 -14.07
CA LYS A 48 4.53 -12.24 -14.87
C LYS A 48 5.26 -11.08 -15.54
N ASN A 49 6.60 -11.16 -15.54
CA ASN A 49 7.45 -10.16 -16.20
C ASN A 49 7.10 -8.70 -15.82
N THR A 50 6.76 -8.46 -14.56
CA THR A 50 6.46 -7.10 -14.08
C THR A 50 7.65 -6.17 -14.32
N PRO A 51 7.42 -4.88 -14.66
CA PRO A 51 8.50 -3.91 -14.72
C PRO A 51 9.12 -3.68 -13.34
N PRO A 52 10.43 -3.43 -13.25
CA PRO A 52 11.08 -3.02 -12.00
C PRO A 52 10.66 -1.59 -11.64
N ILE A 53 10.53 -1.30 -10.34
CA ILE A 53 10.09 0.04 -9.88
C ILE A 53 11.00 1.16 -10.36
N ARG A 54 12.29 0.94 -10.59
CA ARG A 54 13.22 1.94 -11.15
C ARG A 54 12.87 2.42 -12.56
N SER A 55 12.03 1.64 -13.31
CA SER A 55 11.57 2.03 -14.66
C SER A 55 10.25 2.80 -14.64
N ILE A 56 9.64 3.00 -13.46
CA ILE A 56 8.38 3.70 -13.31
C ILE A 56 8.64 5.20 -13.26
N ASP A 57 7.99 5.94 -14.15
CA ASP A 57 8.01 7.41 -14.10
C ASP A 57 6.97 7.90 -13.07
N PRO A 58 7.40 8.54 -11.96
CA PRO A 58 6.47 9.02 -10.95
C PRO A 58 5.47 10.06 -11.48
N ASN A 59 5.76 10.71 -12.61
CA ASN A 59 4.92 11.78 -13.15
C ASN A 59 3.67 11.28 -13.88
N THR A 60 3.61 10.00 -14.21
CA THR A 60 2.51 9.40 -15.01
C THR A 60 1.38 8.84 -14.17
N TYR A 61 1.53 8.78 -12.83
CA TYR A 61 0.55 8.12 -11.96
C TYR A 61 -0.06 9.09 -10.95
N ASP A 62 -1.38 9.08 -10.84
CA ASP A 62 -2.13 9.85 -9.83
C ASP A 62 -2.20 9.13 -8.48
N ALA A 63 -1.85 7.87 -8.43
CA ALA A 63 -1.74 7.09 -7.18
C ALA A 63 -0.74 5.95 -7.29
N ILE A 64 -0.08 5.62 -6.17
CA ILE A 64 0.69 4.39 -5.97
C ILE A 64 0.07 3.58 -4.84
N CYS A 65 -0.16 2.29 -5.06
CA CYS A 65 -0.71 1.38 -4.06
C CYS A 65 0.26 0.24 -3.75
N LEU A 66 0.69 0.14 -2.51
CA LEU A 66 1.60 -0.88 -2.01
C LEU A 66 0.81 -2.09 -1.54
N ALA A 67 0.83 -3.16 -2.33
CA ALA A 67 0.20 -4.43 -1.95
C ALA A 67 0.99 -5.10 -0.82
N GLY A 68 0.26 -5.54 0.21
CA GLY A 68 0.84 -6.17 1.39
C GLY A 68 1.12 -7.65 1.24
N GLY A 69 1.66 -8.17 2.30
CA GLY A 69 2.15 -9.52 2.51
C GLY A 69 3.46 -9.44 3.30
N HIS A 70 3.83 -10.48 4.03
CA HIS A 70 5.06 -10.46 4.84
C HIS A 70 6.33 -10.19 4.00
N GLY A 71 6.33 -10.51 2.70
CA GLY A 71 7.42 -10.16 1.78
C GLY A 71 7.77 -8.68 1.77
N ALA A 72 6.76 -7.79 1.90
CA ALA A 72 6.97 -6.34 1.96
C ALA A 72 7.89 -5.90 3.11
N MET A 73 7.92 -6.64 4.22
CA MET A 73 8.82 -6.35 5.33
C MET A 73 10.30 -6.57 4.97
N PHE A 74 10.59 -7.38 3.96
CA PHE A 74 11.93 -7.67 3.47
C PHE A 74 12.30 -6.83 2.24
N ASP A 75 11.36 -6.71 1.30
CA ASP A 75 11.63 -6.12 -0.02
C ASP A 75 11.38 -4.61 -0.08
N PHE A 76 10.49 -4.06 0.77
CA PHE A 76 10.10 -2.65 0.69
C PHE A 76 10.85 -1.76 1.69
N THR A 77 11.10 -2.26 2.90
CA THR A 77 11.56 -1.44 4.04
C THR A 77 12.91 -0.76 3.83
N HIS A 78 13.79 -1.36 3.05
CA HIS A 78 15.14 -0.84 2.78
C HIS A 78 15.37 -0.57 1.29
N ASN A 79 14.30 -0.46 0.50
CA ASN A 79 14.39 -0.22 -0.94
C ASN A 79 14.38 1.27 -1.24
N SER A 80 15.57 1.83 -1.46
CA SER A 80 15.72 3.27 -1.74
C SER A 80 15.05 3.71 -3.05
N GLU A 81 15.03 2.86 -4.09
CA GLU A 81 14.34 3.16 -5.35
C GLU A 81 12.83 3.29 -5.11
N LEU A 82 12.23 2.38 -4.32
CA LEU A 82 10.83 2.46 -3.93
C LEU A 82 10.55 3.71 -3.10
N HIS A 83 11.43 4.03 -2.13
CA HIS A 83 11.26 5.20 -1.28
C HIS A 83 11.30 6.50 -2.08
N ASN A 84 12.23 6.63 -3.04
CA ASN A 84 12.33 7.79 -3.92
C ASN A 84 11.09 7.92 -4.82
N LEU A 85 10.60 6.81 -5.39
CA LEU A 85 9.38 6.79 -6.18
C LEU A 85 8.18 7.27 -5.35
N ILE A 86 8.01 6.74 -4.14
CA ILE A 86 6.91 7.12 -3.23
C ILE A 86 7.01 8.60 -2.86
N ALA A 87 8.21 9.09 -2.49
CA ALA A 87 8.41 10.50 -2.15
C ALA A 87 8.03 11.41 -3.33
N SER A 88 8.51 11.09 -4.54
CA SER A 88 8.21 11.87 -5.75
C SER A 88 6.71 11.90 -6.06
N VAL A 89 6.02 10.75 -5.96
CA VAL A 89 4.58 10.67 -6.16
C VAL A 89 3.83 11.50 -5.12
N TYR A 90 4.21 11.37 -3.85
CA TYR A 90 3.55 12.06 -2.75
C TYR A 90 3.74 13.59 -2.80
N GLU A 91 4.97 14.06 -3.04
CA GLU A 91 5.29 15.50 -3.06
C GLU A 91 4.66 16.22 -4.25
N ARG A 92 4.35 15.51 -5.32
CA ARG A 92 3.57 16.02 -6.44
C ARG A 92 2.07 16.15 -6.14
N GLY A 93 1.62 15.72 -4.96
CA GLY A 93 0.22 15.76 -4.53
C GLY A 93 -0.60 14.56 -4.99
N ALA A 94 0.04 13.52 -5.53
CA ALA A 94 -0.61 12.25 -5.86
C ALA A 94 -0.80 11.39 -4.60
N ILE A 95 -1.59 10.32 -4.72
CA ILE A 95 -2.01 9.51 -3.58
C ILE A 95 -1.03 8.36 -3.35
N VAL A 96 -0.64 8.16 -2.08
CA VAL A 96 0.09 6.98 -1.63
C VAL A 96 -0.83 6.10 -0.81
N ALA A 97 -1.02 4.86 -1.24
CA ALA A 97 -1.89 3.91 -0.56
C ALA A 97 -1.14 2.63 -0.20
N SER A 98 -1.61 1.95 0.84
CA SER A 98 -1.08 0.63 1.22
C SER A 98 -2.14 -0.26 1.85
N VAL A 99 -1.99 -1.57 1.68
CA VAL A 99 -2.85 -2.58 2.31
C VAL A 99 -1.97 -3.58 3.08
N GLY A 100 -2.37 -3.94 4.28
CA GLY A 100 -1.62 -4.89 5.11
C GLY A 100 -0.17 -4.45 5.30
N HIS A 101 0.78 -5.37 5.20
CA HIS A 101 2.21 -5.07 5.34
C HIS A 101 2.78 -4.14 4.24
N GLY A 102 1.99 -3.77 3.21
CA GLY A 102 2.41 -2.76 2.24
C GLY A 102 2.87 -1.45 2.89
N TYR A 103 2.32 -1.11 4.07
CA TYR A 103 2.75 0.08 4.81
C TYR A 103 4.24 0.05 5.23
N CYS A 104 4.89 -1.10 5.23
CA CYS A 104 6.34 -1.18 5.49
C CYS A 104 7.17 -0.41 4.45
N GLY A 105 6.63 -0.26 3.24
CA GLY A 105 7.29 0.50 2.18
C GLY A 105 7.28 2.01 2.38
N ILE A 106 6.42 2.54 3.25
CA ILE A 106 6.34 3.99 3.51
C ILE A 106 7.07 4.43 4.78
N LEU A 107 7.43 3.51 5.67
CA LEU A 107 7.97 3.84 7.00
C LEU A 107 9.31 4.57 6.96
N ASN A 108 10.15 4.27 5.99
CA ASN A 108 11.48 4.89 5.85
C ASN A 108 11.56 5.91 4.70
N VAL A 109 10.43 6.26 4.08
CA VAL A 109 10.40 7.29 3.04
C VAL A 109 10.73 8.65 3.65
N ARG A 110 11.73 9.33 3.06
CA ARG A 110 12.11 10.71 3.40
C ARG A 110 11.59 11.65 2.34
N LEU A 111 10.97 12.74 2.77
CA LEU A 111 10.56 13.84 1.93
C LEU A 111 11.72 14.81 1.67
N SER A 112 11.56 15.74 0.74
CA SER A 112 12.58 16.71 0.36
C SER A 112 13.04 17.61 1.51
N ASP A 113 12.19 17.82 2.51
CA ASP A 113 12.50 18.56 3.75
C ASP A 113 13.27 17.70 4.79
N GLY A 114 13.54 16.43 4.47
CA GLY A 114 14.22 15.48 5.34
C GLY A 114 13.32 14.80 6.38
N SER A 115 12.04 15.16 6.49
CA SER A 115 11.10 14.52 7.40
C SER A 115 10.70 13.12 6.89
N TYR A 116 10.23 12.25 7.79
CA TYR A 116 9.58 11.01 7.37
C TYR A 116 8.20 11.29 6.82
N LEU A 117 7.84 10.67 5.69
CA LEU A 117 6.50 10.78 5.09
C LEU A 117 5.40 10.49 6.11
N VAL A 118 5.61 9.52 6.99
CA VAL A 118 4.63 9.07 7.98
C VAL A 118 4.56 9.96 9.23
N ASN A 119 5.48 10.91 9.40
CA ASN A 119 5.53 11.78 10.59
C ASN A 119 4.26 12.62 10.71
N GLY A 120 3.60 12.54 11.88
CA GLY A 120 2.33 13.23 12.17
C GLY A 120 1.13 12.70 11.37
N LYS A 121 1.25 11.55 10.69
CA LYS A 121 0.14 10.96 9.93
C LYS A 121 -0.47 9.78 10.64
N ILE A 122 -1.77 9.60 10.42
CA ILE A 122 -2.51 8.44 10.93
C ILE A 122 -2.23 7.24 10.03
N LEU A 123 -1.74 6.15 10.62
CA LEU A 123 -1.51 4.88 9.95
C LEU A 123 -2.27 3.73 10.59
N THR A 124 -2.64 2.77 9.78
CA THR A 124 -3.08 1.45 10.25
C THR A 124 -2.48 0.34 9.38
N GLY A 125 -2.31 -0.83 9.96
CA GLY A 125 -1.77 -2.01 9.32
C GLY A 125 -1.77 -3.20 10.29
N PRO A 126 -1.15 -4.34 9.93
CA PRO A 126 -0.98 -5.47 10.85
C PRO A 126 -0.26 -5.03 12.13
N SER A 127 -0.90 -5.25 13.26
CA SER A 127 -0.33 -4.91 14.56
C SER A 127 0.63 -5.99 15.07
N TRP A 128 1.57 -5.61 15.93
CA TRP A 128 2.45 -6.58 16.58
C TRP A 128 1.71 -7.65 17.38
N ARG A 129 0.53 -7.30 17.91
CA ARG A 129 -0.36 -8.26 18.56
C ARG A 129 -0.84 -9.33 17.59
N GLU A 130 -1.20 -8.96 16.38
CA GLU A 130 -1.66 -9.90 15.34
C GLU A 130 -0.52 -10.80 14.86
N GLU A 131 0.71 -10.27 14.71
CA GLU A 131 1.89 -11.08 14.42
C GLU A 131 2.15 -12.16 15.49
N LYS A 132 1.97 -11.80 16.77
CA LYS A 132 2.05 -12.77 17.87
C LYS A 132 0.93 -13.81 17.85
N LEU A 133 -0.31 -13.39 17.60
CA LEU A 133 -1.45 -14.30 17.48
C LEU A 133 -1.32 -15.26 16.30
N ALA A 134 -0.75 -14.79 15.20
CA ALA A 134 -0.46 -15.60 14.01
C ALA A 134 0.81 -16.48 14.14
N LEU A 135 1.52 -16.41 15.28
CA LEU A 135 2.77 -17.13 15.55
C LEU A 135 3.88 -16.85 14.51
N VAL A 136 3.91 -15.64 13.97
CA VAL A 136 4.90 -15.21 12.96
C VAL A 136 5.85 -14.11 13.46
N SER A 137 5.61 -13.56 14.66
CA SER A 137 6.40 -12.46 15.22
C SER A 137 7.92 -12.75 15.33
N GLN A 138 8.32 -14.02 15.41
CA GLN A 138 9.74 -14.41 15.41
C GLN A 138 10.30 -14.73 14.01
N LYS A 139 9.44 -14.68 12.98
CA LYS A 139 9.80 -14.97 11.58
C LYS A 139 9.92 -13.71 10.74
N VAL A 140 9.43 -12.59 11.24
CA VAL A 140 9.51 -11.29 10.60
C VAL A 140 10.73 -10.51 11.10
N PRO A 141 11.35 -9.65 10.29
CA PRO A 141 12.64 -9.06 10.60
C PRO A 141 12.61 -7.99 11.70
N TYR A 142 11.43 -7.38 11.95
CA TYR A 142 11.28 -6.30 12.93
C TYR A 142 9.80 -6.12 13.31
N ASN A 143 9.57 -5.30 14.36
CA ASN A 143 8.23 -4.85 14.76
C ASN A 143 7.84 -3.61 13.96
N ALA A 144 7.03 -3.79 12.91
CA ALA A 144 6.67 -2.69 12.02
C ALA A 144 5.75 -1.64 12.68
N GLU A 145 4.90 -2.03 13.65
CA GLU A 145 4.11 -1.10 14.45
C GLU A 145 5.00 -0.17 15.28
N GLU A 146 6.06 -0.70 15.89
CA GLU A 146 7.02 0.08 16.67
C GLU A 146 7.82 1.01 15.77
N LEU A 147 8.32 0.53 14.65
CA LEU A 147 9.03 1.34 13.67
C LEU A 147 8.16 2.49 13.16
N ALA A 148 6.87 2.26 12.90
CA ALA A 148 5.96 3.32 12.50
C ALA A 148 5.89 4.45 13.54
N LYS A 149 5.77 4.10 14.83
CA LYS A 149 5.75 5.06 15.95
C LYS A 149 7.08 5.79 16.10
N GLU A 150 8.21 5.10 15.96
CA GLU A 150 9.55 5.70 15.97
C GLU A 150 9.75 6.73 14.85
N ARG A 151 9.06 6.54 13.70
CA ARG A 151 9.06 7.48 12.58
C ARG A 151 8.03 8.62 12.74
N GLY A 152 7.36 8.68 13.90
CA GLY A 152 6.42 9.75 14.24
C GLY A 152 5.00 9.54 13.75
N ALA A 153 4.64 8.33 13.29
CA ALA A 153 3.28 8.04 12.91
C ALA A 153 2.34 7.88 14.12
N ASP A 154 1.11 8.37 13.97
CA ASP A 154 0.00 8.04 14.87
C ASP A 154 -0.60 6.70 14.43
N TYR A 155 -0.07 5.62 14.99
CA TYR A 155 -0.43 4.26 14.59
C TYR A 155 -1.69 3.78 15.30
N ILE A 156 -2.78 3.60 14.55
CA ILE A 156 -4.05 3.08 15.06
C ILE A 156 -4.02 1.56 15.14
N ARG A 157 -4.05 1.04 16.36
CA ARG A 157 -4.24 -0.38 16.64
C ARG A 157 -5.70 -0.64 17.03
N TRP A 158 -6.39 -1.45 16.24
CA TRP A 158 -7.77 -1.81 16.51
C TRP A 158 -7.91 -2.79 17.69
N LYS A 159 -8.94 -2.59 18.51
CA LYS A 159 -9.19 -3.46 19.68
C LYS A 159 -9.44 -4.91 19.28
N ARG A 160 -10.15 -5.14 18.16
CA ARG A 160 -10.40 -6.48 17.59
C ARG A 160 -9.38 -6.77 16.50
N PRO A 161 -8.56 -7.83 16.64
CA PRO A 161 -7.65 -8.27 15.59
C PRO A 161 -8.39 -8.57 14.27
N TYR A 162 -7.70 -8.39 13.15
CA TYR A 162 -8.18 -8.69 11.79
C TYR A 162 -9.48 -7.96 11.38
N ARG A 163 -9.79 -6.83 12.02
CA ARG A 163 -10.91 -6.00 11.61
C ARG A 163 -10.59 -5.28 10.31
N SER A 164 -11.57 -5.24 9.37
CA SER A 164 -11.49 -4.40 8.17
C SER A 164 -11.51 -2.94 8.57
N SER A 165 -10.50 -2.19 8.14
CA SER A 165 -10.38 -0.76 8.39
C SER A 165 -9.40 -0.10 7.44
N ALA A 166 -9.60 1.18 7.21
CA ALA A 166 -8.65 2.05 6.52
C ALA A 166 -8.51 3.36 7.31
N ALA A 167 -7.38 4.02 7.14
CA ALA A 167 -7.12 5.36 7.62
C ALA A 167 -6.63 6.21 6.45
N ALA A 168 -7.08 7.45 6.37
CA ALA A 168 -6.68 8.40 5.35
C ALA A 168 -6.23 9.71 6.01
N THR A 169 -5.10 10.24 5.59
CA THR A 169 -4.55 11.50 6.08
C THR A 169 -3.71 12.16 5.00
N ASN A 170 -4.14 13.32 4.50
CA ASN A 170 -3.34 14.15 3.60
C ASN A 170 -2.64 13.37 2.47
N GLY A 171 -3.42 12.72 1.60
CA GLY A 171 -2.89 11.97 0.45
C GLY A 171 -2.27 10.61 0.77
N LEU A 172 -2.27 10.20 2.04
CA LEU A 172 -1.85 8.87 2.48
C LEU A 172 -3.05 8.04 2.92
N VAL A 173 -3.23 6.87 2.34
CA VAL A 173 -4.32 5.92 2.66
C VAL A 173 -3.73 4.58 3.07
N THR A 174 -4.02 4.11 4.27
CA THR A 174 -3.51 2.82 4.75
C THR A 174 -4.65 1.90 5.17
N GLY A 175 -4.58 0.64 4.79
CA GLY A 175 -5.56 -0.38 5.14
C GLY A 175 -4.98 -1.46 6.06
N HIS A 176 -5.82 -1.93 6.97
CA HIS A 176 -5.47 -3.01 7.89
C HIS A 176 -5.27 -4.34 7.16
N ASN A 177 -5.28 -5.45 7.86
CA ASN A 177 -4.74 -6.76 7.42
C ASN A 177 -5.81 -7.75 6.94
N ASN A 178 -6.75 -7.35 6.10
CA ASN A 178 -7.65 -8.32 5.47
C ASN A 178 -8.11 -7.85 4.08
N SER A 179 -8.76 -8.77 3.35
CA SER A 179 -9.24 -8.50 1.99
C SER A 179 -10.26 -7.37 1.92
N SER A 180 -11.15 -7.25 2.90
CA SER A 180 -12.13 -6.16 2.96
C SER A 180 -11.48 -4.80 3.27
N SER A 181 -10.26 -4.78 3.84
CA SER A 181 -9.47 -3.54 3.94
C SER A 181 -8.95 -3.08 2.58
N GLY A 182 -8.69 -4.00 1.67
CA GLY A 182 -8.36 -3.68 0.28
C GLY A 182 -9.48 -2.92 -0.42
N ASP A 183 -10.73 -3.35 -0.24
CA ASP A 183 -11.89 -2.66 -0.79
C ASP A 183 -12.07 -1.27 -0.19
N LEU A 184 -11.86 -1.12 1.14
CA LEU A 184 -11.91 0.18 1.81
C LEU A 184 -10.82 1.13 1.28
N VAL A 185 -9.58 0.65 1.15
CA VAL A 185 -8.48 1.45 0.59
C VAL A 185 -8.78 1.85 -0.84
N ALA A 186 -9.25 0.92 -1.68
CA ALA A 186 -9.61 1.21 -3.05
C ALA A 186 -10.72 2.28 -3.16
N SER A 187 -11.74 2.20 -2.31
CA SER A 187 -12.80 3.21 -2.23
C SER A 187 -12.26 4.57 -1.82
N SER A 188 -11.43 4.61 -0.75
CA SER A 188 -10.83 5.87 -0.28
C SER A 188 -9.88 6.49 -1.31
N VAL A 189 -9.11 5.68 -2.04
CA VAL A 189 -8.26 6.19 -3.13
C VAL A 189 -9.11 6.79 -4.24
N CYS A 190 -10.20 6.12 -4.65
CA CYS A 190 -11.10 6.63 -5.68
C CYS A 190 -11.77 7.95 -5.25
N GLU A 191 -12.22 8.06 -4.00
CA GLU A 191 -12.81 9.29 -3.45
C GLU A 191 -11.80 10.45 -3.44
N GLU A 192 -10.56 10.19 -3.07
CA GLU A 192 -9.49 11.19 -3.11
C GLU A 192 -9.13 11.61 -4.54
N LEU A 193 -9.09 10.69 -5.50
CA LEU A 193 -8.88 11.01 -6.91
C LEU A 193 -10.01 11.90 -7.44
N ASP A 194 -11.27 11.55 -7.20
CA ASP A 194 -12.44 12.37 -7.59
C ASP A 194 -12.36 13.78 -6.96
N ARG A 195 -11.90 13.88 -5.70
CA ARG A 195 -11.71 15.17 -5.01
C ARG A 195 -10.62 16.01 -5.67
N LEU A 196 -9.48 15.40 -6.00
CA LEU A 196 -8.37 16.09 -6.66
C LEU A 196 -8.76 16.60 -8.06
N ASP A 197 -9.49 15.80 -8.83
CA ASP A 197 -9.97 16.21 -10.15
C ASP A 197 -10.97 17.36 -10.05
N SER A 198 -11.85 17.33 -9.05
CA SER A 198 -12.80 18.43 -8.78
C SER A 198 -12.08 19.75 -8.41
N LEU A 199 -10.94 19.67 -7.71
CA LEU A 199 -10.14 20.85 -7.36
C LEU A 199 -9.39 21.40 -8.58
N LYS A 200 -8.82 20.52 -9.42
CA LYS A 200 -8.18 20.92 -10.68
C LYS A 200 -9.17 21.62 -11.62
N ALA A 201 -10.40 21.11 -11.74
CA ALA A 201 -11.44 21.71 -12.56
C ALA A 201 -11.85 23.11 -12.08
N LYS A 202 -11.97 23.33 -10.75
CA LYS A 202 -12.29 24.64 -10.17
C LYS A 202 -11.16 25.65 -10.26
N GLY A 203 -9.89 25.19 -10.22
CA GLY A 203 -8.71 26.07 -10.36
C GLY A 203 -8.40 26.49 -11.80
N SER A 204 -9.06 25.89 -12.79
CA SER A 204 -8.93 26.21 -14.22
C SER A 204 -10.06 27.11 -14.77
N GLU A 205 -11.03 27.56 -13.94
CA GLU A 205 -11.97 28.60 -14.36
C GLU A 205 -11.26 29.96 -14.37
N PRO A 206 -11.15 30.65 -15.54
CA PRO A 206 -10.58 31.99 -15.62
C PRO A 206 -11.48 32.98 -14.84
N LEU A 207 -10.87 33.81 -14.01
CA LEU A 207 -11.48 34.97 -13.36
C LEU A 207 -12.08 35.94 -14.41
#